data_2fd2c69cc2e3a9972f0322693112d677
#
_entry.id   2fd2c69cc2e3a9972f0322693112d677
#
_cell.length_a   1.000
_cell.length_b   1.000
_cell.length_c   1.000
_cell.angle_alpha   90.00
_cell.angle_beta   90.00
_cell.angle_gamma   90.00
#
_symmetry.space_group_name_H-M   'P 1'
#
loop_
_entity.id
_entity.type
_entity.pdbx_description
1 polymer ?
#
loop_
_entity_poly.entity_id
_entity_poly.type
_entity_poly.pdbx_seq_one_letter_code
_entity_poly.pdbx_strand_id
1 'polypeptide(L)'
;MCAAMKIAIASDHAAYALKTELAEWLAGLGHEVADLGTDGEASVDYPDYGYKLADHLAAGQSERGIALCGSGIGIAIAANRNPAVRCAQVAEPVSARLARSHNDANAIALGSRLIGVDMAKACVEAFLGAEFAGGRHTRRVEKLSKIPQDA
;
A
#
# COMPACT_ATOMS: atom_id res chain seq x y z
N MET A 1 -18.07 -0.04 -7.86
CA MET A 1 -17.17 -1.18 -7.53
C MET A 1 -16.03 -1.25 -8.54
N CYS A 2 -14.81 -1.43 -8.08
CA CYS A 2 -13.70 -1.63 -9.01
C CYS A 2 -13.66 -3.08 -9.50
N ALA A 3 -13.04 -3.32 -10.66
CA ALA A 3 -12.83 -4.66 -11.19
C ALA A 3 -11.92 -5.47 -10.27
N ALA A 4 -12.03 -6.80 -10.32
CA ALA A 4 -11.13 -7.68 -9.58
C ALA A 4 -9.67 -7.45 -10.00
N MET A 5 -8.79 -7.40 -9.03
CA MET A 5 -7.37 -7.19 -9.26
C MET A 5 -6.52 -8.02 -8.30
N LYS A 6 -5.22 -8.11 -8.61
CA LYS A 6 -4.26 -8.77 -7.73
C LYS A 6 -3.70 -7.74 -6.76
N ILE A 7 -3.88 -7.99 -5.48
CA ILE A 7 -3.49 -7.10 -4.39
C ILE A 7 -2.56 -7.83 -3.44
N ALA A 8 -1.41 -7.25 -3.14
CA ALA A 8 -0.51 -7.75 -2.10
C ALA A 8 -0.76 -6.99 -0.81
N ILE A 9 -0.68 -7.68 0.32
CA ILE A 9 -0.81 -7.07 1.63
C ILE A 9 0.28 -7.59 2.55
N ALA A 10 0.87 -6.69 3.33
CA ALA A 10 1.93 -7.03 4.27
C ALA A 10 1.82 -6.15 5.51
N SER A 11 2.20 -6.68 6.66
CA SER A 11 2.23 -5.95 7.91
C SER A 11 3.32 -6.44 8.84
N ASP A 12 3.63 -5.63 9.86
CA ASP A 12 4.34 -6.11 11.03
C ASP A 12 3.35 -6.70 12.05
N HIS A 13 3.85 -7.07 13.22
CA HIS A 13 3.03 -7.67 14.29
C HIS A 13 1.97 -6.72 14.84
N ALA A 14 2.24 -5.41 14.89
CA ALA A 14 1.30 -4.43 15.43
C ALA A 14 0.01 -4.35 14.60
N ALA A 15 0.10 -4.63 13.31
CA ALA A 15 -1.03 -4.54 12.38
C ALA A 15 -1.50 -5.92 11.88
N TYR A 16 -1.08 -7.00 12.50
CA TYR A 16 -1.46 -8.34 12.07
C TYR A 16 -2.97 -8.54 12.02
N ALA A 17 -3.68 -8.13 13.07
CA ALA A 17 -5.14 -8.29 13.13
C ALA A 17 -5.85 -7.49 12.04
N LEU A 18 -5.44 -6.23 11.83
CA LEU A 18 -6.03 -5.39 10.78
C LEU A 18 -5.70 -5.94 9.38
N LYS A 19 -4.47 -6.40 9.17
CA LYS A 19 -4.08 -7.02 7.89
C LYS A 19 -4.97 -8.23 7.58
N THR A 20 -5.16 -9.10 8.55
CA THR A 20 -5.97 -10.31 8.38
C THR A 20 -7.41 -9.96 8.02
N GLU A 21 -7.99 -8.99 8.70
CA GLU A 21 -9.36 -8.55 8.42
C GLU A 21 -9.49 -7.91 7.04
N LEU A 22 -8.55 -7.05 6.65
CA LEU A 22 -8.55 -6.45 5.32
C LEU A 22 -8.34 -7.49 4.21
N ALA A 23 -7.46 -8.47 4.44
CA ALA A 23 -7.21 -9.53 3.45
C ALA A 23 -8.48 -10.37 3.21
N GLU A 24 -9.18 -10.75 4.26
CA GLU A 24 -10.43 -11.50 4.15
C GLU A 24 -11.51 -10.68 3.45
N TRP A 25 -11.64 -9.42 3.83
CA TRP A 25 -12.60 -8.50 3.22
C TRP A 25 -12.34 -8.31 1.72
N LEU A 26 -11.08 -8.09 1.33
CA LEU A 26 -10.70 -7.94 -0.08
C LEU A 26 -10.96 -9.21 -0.89
N ALA A 27 -10.65 -10.37 -0.32
CA ALA A 27 -10.95 -11.64 -0.96
C ALA A 27 -12.47 -11.82 -1.15
N GLY A 28 -13.26 -11.42 -0.17
CA GLY A 28 -14.72 -11.44 -0.23
C GLY A 28 -15.29 -10.52 -1.31
N LEU A 29 -14.57 -9.46 -1.68
CA LEU A 29 -14.94 -8.56 -2.78
C LEU A 29 -14.53 -9.10 -4.15
N GLY A 30 -13.86 -10.25 -4.22
CA GLY A 30 -13.46 -10.89 -5.47
C GLY A 30 -12.03 -10.62 -5.92
N HIS A 31 -11.23 -9.94 -5.10
CA HIS A 31 -9.81 -9.70 -5.41
C HIS A 31 -8.96 -10.95 -5.12
N GLU A 32 -7.89 -11.12 -5.86
CA GLU A 32 -6.86 -12.11 -5.56
C GLU A 32 -5.85 -11.46 -4.61
N VAL A 33 -5.79 -11.94 -3.38
CA VAL A 33 -4.98 -11.35 -2.31
C VAL A 33 -3.76 -12.21 -2.03
N ALA A 34 -2.56 -11.62 -2.18
CA ALA A 34 -1.31 -12.22 -1.75
C ALA A 34 -0.96 -11.68 -0.37
N ASP A 35 -1.12 -12.50 0.66
CA ASP A 35 -0.72 -12.15 2.02
C ASP A 35 0.75 -12.50 2.22
N LEU A 36 1.59 -11.47 2.30
CA LEU A 36 3.04 -11.61 2.42
C LEU A 36 3.54 -11.70 3.86
N GLY A 37 2.62 -11.73 4.83
CA GLY A 37 2.94 -11.80 6.26
C GLY A 37 2.89 -10.41 6.92
N THR A 38 3.14 -10.30 8.20
CA THR A 38 3.58 -11.40 9.08
C THR A 38 2.44 -12.38 9.41
N ASP A 39 2.79 -13.51 10.04
CA ASP A 39 1.85 -14.61 10.28
C ASP A 39 1.30 -14.65 11.70
N GLY A 40 1.60 -13.67 12.54
CA GLY A 40 1.16 -13.66 13.92
C GLY A 40 1.54 -12.40 14.67
N GLU A 41 1.36 -12.42 15.98
CA GLU A 41 1.58 -11.27 16.85
C GLU A 41 2.98 -11.22 17.45
N ALA A 42 3.84 -12.19 17.18
CA ALA A 42 5.22 -12.18 17.64
C ALA A 42 5.99 -11.02 16.98
N SER A 43 6.81 -10.34 17.78
CA SER A 43 7.53 -9.14 17.34
C SER A 43 8.40 -9.42 16.09
N VAL A 44 8.20 -8.58 15.08
CA VAL A 44 8.99 -8.59 13.84
C VAL A 44 9.34 -7.15 13.47
N ASP A 45 10.26 -6.98 12.56
CA ASP A 45 10.70 -5.66 12.09
C ASP A 45 9.90 -5.23 10.86
N TYR A 46 9.22 -4.09 10.94
CA TYR A 46 8.39 -3.58 9.85
C TYR A 46 9.15 -3.39 8.52
N PRO A 47 10.45 -3.01 8.49
CA PRO A 47 11.15 -2.86 7.21
C PRO A 47 11.20 -4.14 6.39
N ASP A 48 11.32 -5.29 7.02
CA ASP A 48 11.37 -6.59 6.33
C ASP A 48 10.11 -6.82 5.51
N TYR A 49 8.97 -6.41 6.04
CA TYR A 49 7.67 -6.57 5.35
C TYR A 49 7.42 -5.47 4.32
N GLY A 50 7.92 -4.28 4.56
CA GLY A 50 7.95 -3.22 3.55
C GLY A 50 8.77 -3.61 2.32
N TYR A 51 9.94 -4.21 2.55
CA TYR A 51 10.80 -4.70 1.47
C TYR A 51 10.16 -5.87 0.72
N LYS A 52 9.53 -6.81 1.43
CA LYS A 52 8.79 -7.91 0.80
C LYS A 52 7.71 -7.40 -0.15
N LEU A 53 6.92 -6.45 0.32
CA LEU A 53 5.85 -5.84 -0.49
C LEU A 53 6.45 -5.16 -1.73
N ALA A 54 7.52 -4.39 -1.53
CA ALA A 54 8.17 -3.67 -2.62
C ALA A 54 8.72 -4.62 -3.69
N ASP A 55 9.40 -5.68 -3.28
CA ASP A 55 9.95 -6.67 -4.21
C ASP A 55 8.84 -7.37 -5.00
N HIS A 56 7.75 -7.70 -4.34
CA HIS A 56 6.58 -8.33 -4.96
C HIS A 56 5.95 -7.43 -6.03
N LEU A 57 5.77 -6.15 -5.72
CA LEU A 57 5.24 -5.17 -6.67
C LEU A 57 6.21 -4.91 -7.82
N ALA A 58 7.49 -4.78 -7.53
CA ALA A 58 8.52 -4.56 -8.55
C ALA A 58 8.61 -5.73 -9.54
N ALA A 59 8.36 -6.95 -9.07
CA ALA A 59 8.32 -8.15 -9.92
C ALA A 59 7.02 -8.27 -10.73
N GLY A 60 6.08 -7.36 -10.57
CA GLY A 60 4.81 -7.37 -11.30
C GLY A 60 3.83 -8.46 -10.87
N GLN A 61 4.00 -9.03 -9.68
CA GLN A 61 3.16 -10.13 -9.19
C GLN A 61 1.81 -9.67 -8.66
N SER A 62 1.67 -8.41 -8.33
CA SER A 62 0.40 -7.77 -7.96
C SER A 62 0.34 -6.35 -8.53
N GLU A 63 -0.87 -5.85 -8.73
CA GLU A 63 -1.10 -4.52 -9.29
C GLU A 63 -1.04 -3.43 -8.24
N ARG A 64 -1.46 -3.75 -7.02
CA ARG A 64 -1.56 -2.80 -5.90
C ARG A 64 -1.05 -3.45 -4.63
N GLY A 65 -0.56 -2.63 -3.73
CA GLY A 65 -0.07 -3.06 -2.43
C GLY A 65 -0.70 -2.29 -1.28
N ILE A 66 -0.86 -3.00 -0.15
CA ILE A 66 -1.34 -2.42 1.10
C ILE A 66 -0.33 -2.81 2.17
N ALA A 67 0.31 -1.81 2.78
CA ALA A 67 1.30 -1.98 3.83
C ALA A 67 0.74 -1.47 5.15
N LEU A 68 0.95 -2.21 6.23
CA LEU A 68 0.44 -1.82 7.54
C LEU A 68 1.52 -2.01 8.61
N CYS A 69 1.61 -1.02 9.48
CA CYS A 69 2.33 -1.15 10.75
C CYS A 69 1.59 -0.31 11.79
N GLY A 70 2.17 -0.07 12.95
CA GLY A 70 1.50 0.72 13.98
C GLY A 70 1.08 2.11 13.53
N SER A 71 1.93 2.82 12.80
CA SER A 71 1.65 4.15 12.26
C SER A 71 1.47 4.19 10.74
N GLY A 72 1.90 3.17 10.03
CA GLY A 72 2.00 3.17 8.58
C GLY A 72 3.20 3.94 8.03
N ILE A 73 3.90 4.68 8.87
CA ILE A 73 4.99 5.56 8.45
C ILE A 73 6.26 4.77 8.11
N GLY A 74 6.73 3.96 9.06
CA GLY A 74 7.98 3.22 8.87
C GLY A 74 7.93 2.23 7.72
N ILE A 75 6.81 1.51 7.59
CA ILE A 75 6.67 0.54 6.51
C ILE A 75 6.55 1.23 5.14
N ALA A 76 5.97 2.43 5.08
CA ALA A 76 5.93 3.25 3.86
C ALA A 76 7.34 3.68 3.45
N ILE A 77 8.16 4.12 4.41
CA ILE A 77 9.54 4.50 4.14
C ILE A 77 10.31 3.30 3.56
N ALA A 78 10.16 2.13 4.16
CA ALA A 78 10.81 0.91 3.68
C ALA A 78 10.39 0.56 2.25
N ALA A 79 9.09 0.53 1.99
CA ALA A 79 8.56 0.20 0.66
C ALA A 79 9.05 1.18 -0.42
N ASN A 80 9.15 2.46 -0.09
CA ASN A 80 9.58 3.50 -1.02
C ASN A 80 11.09 3.49 -1.32
N ARG A 81 11.88 2.65 -0.65
CA ARG A 81 13.29 2.46 -1.03
C ARG A 81 13.43 1.83 -2.41
N ASN A 82 12.42 1.12 -2.88
CA ASN A 82 12.41 0.55 -4.22
C ASN A 82 11.81 1.56 -5.21
N PRO A 83 12.54 1.94 -6.27
CA PRO A 83 12.05 2.94 -7.24
C PRO A 83 10.78 2.54 -7.99
N ALA A 84 10.46 1.25 -8.03
CA ALA A 84 9.23 0.77 -8.65
C ALA A 84 7.99 1.00 -7.78
N VAL A 85 8.16 1.41 -6.52
CA VAL A 85 7.07 1.56 -5.56
C VAL A 85 6.85 3.03 -5.23
N ARG A 86 5.61 3.44 -5.30
CA ARG A 86 5.12 4.72 -4.79
C ARG A 86 4.05 4.41 -3.76
N CYS A 87 4.48 4.37 -2.50
CA CYS A 87 3.65 4.03 -1.36
C CYS A 87 3.30 5.29 -0.58
N ALA A 88 2.02 5.60 -0.49
CA ALA A 88 1.55 6.76 0.26
C ALA A 88 1.02 6.34 1.63
N GLN A 89 1.56 6.94 2.69
CA GLN A 89 0.98 6.80 4.02
C GLN A 89 -0.27 7.69 4.08
N VAL A 90 -1.42 7.08 4.33
CA VAL A 90 -2.72 7.77 4.35
C VAL A 90 -3.51 7.41 5.60
N ALA A 91 -4.41 8.31 6.00
CA ALA A 91 -5.26 8.12 7.18
C ALA A 91 -6.73 8.47 6.90
N GLU A 92 -7.06 8.86 5.66
CA GLU A 92 -8.42 9.21 5.27
C GLU A 92 -8.61 9.03 3.76
N PRO A 93 -9.86 8.89 3.28
CA PRO A 93 -10.12 8.50 1.89
C PRO A 93 -9.72 9.55 0.83
N VAL A 94 -9.73 10.83 1.17
CA VAL A 94 -9.38 11.87 0.19
C VAL A 94 -7.91 11.75 -0.20
N SER A 95 -7.02 11.63 0.79
CA SER A 95 -5.58 11.42 0.52
C SER A 95 -5.34 10.10 -0.23
N ALA A 96 -6.06 9.05 0.12
CA ALA A 96 -5.94 7.75 -0.55
C ALA A 96 -6.31 7.86 -2.04
N ARG A 97 -7.40 8.56 -2.34
CA ARG A 97 -7.83 8.82 -3.73
C ARG A 97 -6.79 9.65 -4.48
N LEU A 98 -6.28 10.73 -3.87
CA LEU A 98 -5.28 11.61 -4.48
C LEU A 98 -3.95 10.90 -4.72
N ALA A 99 -3.54 10.02 -3.81
CA ALA A 99 -2.34 9.21 -3.99
C ALA A 99 -2.41 8.43 -5.32
N ARG A 100 -3.56 7.87 -5.63
CA ARG A 100 -3.77 7.15 -6.88
C ARG A 100 -3.90 8.12 -8.07
N SER A 101 -4.78 9.10 -7.98
CA SER A 101 -5.12 9.96 -9.11
C SER A 101 -4.01 10.96 -9.49
N HIS A 102 -3.24 11.45 -8.54
CA HIS A 102 -2.17 12.44 -8.78
C HIS A 102 -0.77 11.85 -8.80
N ASN A 103 -0.50 10.87 -7.96
CA ASN A 103 0.86 10.36 -7.77
C ASN A 103 1.08 8.96 -8.36
N ASP A 104 0.06 8.41 -8.99
CA ASP A 104 0.12 7.04 -9.54
C ASP A 104 0.67 6.06 -8.50
N ALA A 105 0.24 6.23 -7.24
CA ALA A 105 0.67 5.36 -6.16
C ALA A 105 0.22 3.94 -6.44
N ASN A 106 1.12 2.99 -6.33
CA ASN A 106 0.80 1.57 -6.48
C ASN A 106 0.67 0.86 -5.14
N ALA A 107 0.89 1.59 -4.03
CA ALA A 107 0.65 1.09 -2.69
C ALA A 107 0.20 2.24 -1.77
N ILE A 108 -0.54 1.87 -0.73
CA ILE A 108 -0.81 2.76 0.41
C ILE A 108 -0.35 2.09 1.69
N ALA A 109 -0.04 2.89 2.69
CA ALA A 109 0.32 2.41 4.02
C ALA A 109 -0.65 2.97 5.05
N LEU A 110 -1.06 2.10 5.98
CA LEU A 110 -2.06 2.40 7.01
C LEU A 110 -1.50 2.10 8.39
N GLY A 111 -1.90 2.91 9.38
CA GLY A 111 -1.49 2.76 10.77
C GLY A 111 -2.56 2.11 11.62
N SER A 112 -2.34 0.88 12.08
CA SER A 112 -3.31 0.12 12.88
C SER A 112 -3.62 0.74 14.23
N ARG A 113 -2.71 1.56 14.77
CA ARG A 113 -2.89 2.27 16.04
C ARG A 113 -3.49 3.66 15.88
N LEU A 114 -3.62 4.14 14.64
CA LEU A 114 -4.08 5.49 14.34
C LEU A 114 -5.49 5.54 13.77
N ILE A 115 -5.91 4.52 13.05
CA ILE A 115 -7.23 4.48 12.41
C ILE A 115 -7.94 3.16 12.73
N GLY A 116 -9.26 3.20 12.75
CA GLY A 116 -10.09 2.01 12.91
C GLY A 116 -10.31 1.26 11.60
N VAL A 117 -10.97 0.12 11.71
CA VAL A 117 -11.22 -0.78 10.57
C VAL A 117 -12.05 -0.10 9.48
N ASP A 118 -13.10 0.61 9.83
CA ASP A 118 -13.97 1.25 8.84
C ASP A 118 -13.22 2.33 8.06
N MET A 119 -12.40 3.13 8.74
CA MET A 119 -11.57 4.12 8.08
C MET A 119 -10.52 3.45 7.17
N ALA A 120 -9.92 2.35 7.61
CA ALA A 120 -8.98 1.60 6.80
C ALA A 120 -9.64 1.08 5.52
N LYS A 121 -10.84 0.50 5.62
CA LYS A 121 -11.62 0.05 4.47
C LYS A 121 -11.97 1.20 3.53
N ALA A 122 -12.36 2.34 4.07
CA ALA A 122 -12.66 3.53 3.27
C ALA A 122 -11.44 4.03 2.49
N CYS A 123 -10.26 4.02 3.11
CA CYS A 123 -9.00 4.37 2.44
C CYS A 123 -8.69 3.39 1.29
N VAL A 124 -8.82 2.10 1.55
CA VAL A 124 -8.56 1.07 0.54
C VAL A 124 -9.53 1.19 -0.63
N GLU A 125 -10.82 1.35 -0.37
CA GLU A 125 -11.83 1.53 -1.42
C GLU A 125 -11.53 2.75 -2.28
N ALA A 126 -11.20 3.88 -1.67
CA ALA A 126 -10.89 5.11 -2.39
C ALA A 126 -9.63 4.94 -3.26
N PHE A 127 -8.62 4.26 -2.74
CA PHE A 127 -7.39 3.96 -3.47
C PHE A 127 -7.61 3.03 -4.66
N LEU A 128 -8.30 1.91 -4.43
CA LEU A 128 -8.56 0.92 -5.48
C LEU A 128 -9.52 1.43 -6.55
N GLY A 129 -10.45 2.29 -6.19
CA GLY A 129 -11.46 2.83 -7.10
C GLY A 129 -11.01 4.01 -7.94
N ALA A 130 -9.86 4.61 -7.67
CA ALA A 130 -9.35 5.75 -8.40
C ALA A 130 -8.44 5.33 -9.56
N GLU A 131 -8.34 6.19 -10.56
CA GLU A 131 -7.44 6.02 -11.70
C GLU A 131 -6.44 7.17 -11.76
N PHE A 132 -5.26 6.90 -12.31
CA PHE A 132 -4.27 7.96 -12.52
C PHE A 132 -4.79 8.93 -13.57
N ALA A 133 -4.82 10.23 -13.20
CA ALA A 133 -5.35 11.28 -14.06
C ALA A 133 -4.41 11.64 -15.23
N GLY A 134 -3.13 11.30 -15.13
CA GLY A 134 -2.16 11.64 -16.17
C GLY A 134 -1.96 13.15 -16.32
N GLY A 135 -1.91 13.62 -17.55
CA GLY A 135 -1.76 15.06 -17.84
C GLY A 135 -0.52 15.67 -17.19
N ARG A 136 -0.69 16.76 -16.45
CA ARG A 136 0.41 17.46 -15.76
C ARG A 136 1.10 16.61 -14.71
N HIS A 137 0.45 15.57 -14.20
CA HIS A 137 1.01 14.68 -13.17
C HIS A 137 2.04 13.71 -13.73
N THR A 138 1.93 13.34 -15.01
CA THR A 138 2.78 12.31 -15.63
C THR A 138 4.26 12.64 -15.50
N ARG A 139 4.68 13.84 -15.86
CA ARG A 139 6.08 14.28 -15.78
C ARG A 139 6.62 14.20 -14.35
N ARG A 140 5.79 14.57 -13.38
CA ARG A 140 6.17 14.57 -11.95
C ARG A 140 6.34 13.16 -11.43
N VAL A 141 5.43 12.26 -11.80
CA VAL A 141 5.51 10.84 -11.41
C VAL A 141 6.74 10.19 -12.05
N GLU A 142 7.04 10.47 -13.30
CA GLU A 142 8.26 9.97 -13.95
C GLU A 142 9.52 10.38 -13.19
N LYS A 143 9.56 11.60 -12.66
CA LYS A 143 10.69 12.07 -11.83
C LYS A 143 10.79 11.34 -10.50
N LEU A 144 9.67 10.92 -9.92
CA LEU A 144 9.67 10.11 -8.69
C LEU A 144 10.32 8.74 -8.91
N SER A 145 10.17 8.18 -10.10
CA SER A 145 10.73 6.88 -10.43
C SER A 145 12.22 6.94 -10.83
N LYS A 146 12.74 8.12 -11.05
CA LYS A 146 14.14 8.34 -11.38
C LYS A 146 14.86 8.98 -10.20
N ILE A 147 15.57 8.16 -9.44
CA ILE A 147 16.35 8.66 -8.30
C ILE A 147 17.54 9.46 -8.84
N PRO A 148 17.71 10.71 -8.39
CA PRO A 148 18.90 11.49 -8.77
C PRO A 148 20.16 10.76 -8.34
N GLN A 149 21.11 10.58 -9.27
CA GLN A 149 22.35 9.84 -8.99
C GLN A 149 23.47 10.73 -8.50
N ASP A 150 23.44 11.99 -8.88
CA ASP A 150 24.44 12.97 -8.46
C ASP A 150 23.74 14.16 -7.81
N ALA A 151 23.91 14.27 -6.52
CA ALA A 151 23.47 15.42 -5.76
C ALA A 151 24.52 16.52 -5.81
#